data_28c91e85d13c176088e315d6c7297cc6
#
_entry.id   28c91e85d13c176088e315d6c7297cc6
#
_cell.length_a   1.000
_cell.length_b   1.000
_cell.length_c   1.000
_cell.angle_alpha   90.00
_cell.angle_beta   90.00
_cell.angle_gamma   90.00
#
_symmetry.space_group_name_H-M   'P 1'
#
loop_
_entity.id
_entity.type
_entity.pdbx_description
1 polymer ?
#
loop_
_entity_poly.entity_id
_entity_poly.type
_entity_poly.pdbx_seq_one_letter_code
_entity_poly.pdbx_strand_id
1 'polypeptide(L)'
;VDYIPTLLLKSCPGVFAELICRLANLSFGEGFFPQSFKLAAVTPLLKKAGLDQSLPANYRPISNLNNVSKILERLFLSLFQAHVTSCPAFNNLQSAYRQRHSTETALIHTLNHIYTAADRGKPSLLVSLDLSAAFDTIDHSILISRLQTSFGISGPVLVCLRSYLLHRTQLVKIGSSSSTI
;
A
#
# COMPACT_ATOMS: atom_id res chain seq x y z
N VAL A 1 -4.12 -5.67 -18.88
CA VAL A 1 -3.61 -4.55 -18.09
C VAL A 1 -2.09 -4.45 -18.15
N ASP A 2 -1.37 -5.55 -18.27
CA ASP A 2 0.10 -5.55 -18.39
C ASP A 2 0.49 -5.60 -19.88
N TYR A 3 0.97 -4.48 -20.39
CA TYR A 3 1.48 -4.39 -21.77
C TYR A 3 2.90 -4.97 -21.92
N ILE A 4 3.64 -5.10 -20.80
CA ILE A 4 5.01 -5.63 -20.78
C ILE A 4 5.01 -6.87 -19.88
N PRO A 5 5.22 -8.08 -20.44
CA PRO A 5 5.31 -9.30 -19.65
C PRO A 5 6.42 -9.24 -18.61
N THR A 6 6.16 -9.76 -17.42
CA THR A 6 7.16 -9.81 -16.32
C THR A 6 8.44 -10.55 -16.75
N LEU A 7 8.29 -11.59 -17.59
CA LEU A 7 9.44 -12.34 -18.11
C LEU A 7 10.38 -11.44 -18.92
N LEU A 8 9.84 -10.58 -19.78
CA LEU A 8 10.62 -9.66 -20.61
C LEU A 8 11.39 -8.66 -19.74
N LEU A 9 10.74 -8.08 -18.72
CA LEU A 9 11.39 -7.19 -17.75
C LEU A 9 12.57 -7.86 -17.03
N LYS A 10 12.41 -9.15 -16.70
CA LYS A 10 13.46 -9.93 -16.03
C LYS A 10 14.59 -10.35 -16.97
N SER A 11 14.28 -10.61 -18.25
CA SER A 11 15.28 -11.07 -19.22
C SER A 11 16.16 -9.93 -19.76
N CYS A 12 15.66 -8.69 -19.78
CA CYS A 12 16.38 -7.54 -20.31
C CYS A 12 16.45 -6.37 -19.31
N PRO A 13 16.95 -6.61 -18.07
CA PRO A 13 16.89 -5.61 -17.00
C PRO A 13 17.65 -4.33 -17.33
N GLY A 14 18.78 -4.40 -18.04
CA GLY A 14 19.59 -3.23 -18.41
C GLY A 14 18.84 -2.23 -19.29
N VAL A 15 18.10 -2.70 -20.28
CA VAL A 15 17.31 -1.84 -21.18
C VAL A 15 16.15 -1.19 -20.44
N PHE A 16 15.40 -1.98 -19.66
CA PHE A 16 14.24 -1.48 -18.94
C PHE A 16 14.61 -0.59 -17.75
N ALA A 17 15.74 -0.85 -17.09
CA ALA A 17 16.19 -0.04 -15.94
C ALA A 17 16.42 1.41 -16.34
N GLU A 18 17.07 1.68 -17.48
CA GLU A 18 17.30 3.05 -17.95
C GLU A 18 15.98 3.77 -18.25
N LEU A 19 15.08 3.11 -19.00
CA LEU A 19 13.76 3.68 -19.34
C LEU A 19 12.91 3.97 -18.10
N ILE A 20 12.87 3.02 -17.15
CA ILE A 20 12.12 3.17 -15.91
C ILE A 20 12.75 4.26 -15.03
N CYS A 21 14.06 4.35 -14.96
CA CYS A 21 14.76 5.40 -14.22
C CYS A 21 14.43 6.79 -14.77
N ARG A 22 14.46 6.97 -16.08
CA ARG A 22 14.06 8.24 -16.73
C ARG A 22 12.61 8.58 -16.46
N LEU A 23 11.70 7.59 -16.58
CA LEU A 23 10.29 7.75 -16.27
C LEU A 23 10.06 8.14 -14.82
N ALA A 24 10.73 7.48 -13.88
CA ALA A 24 10.65 7.77 -12.44
C ALA A 24 11.14 9.20 -12.13
N ASN A 25 12.29 9.59 -12.68
CA ASN A 25 12.86 10.93 -12.46
C ASN A 25 11.93 12.03 -12.99
N LEU A 26 11.36 11.85 -14.19
CA LEU A 26 10.37 12.79 -14.74
C LEU A 26 9.11 12.83 -13.88
N SER A 27 8.53 11.66 -13.56
CA SER A 27 7.31 11.55 -12.76
C SER A 27 7.46 12.21 -11.38
N PHE A 28 8.56 11.92 -10.68
CA PHE A 28 8.78 12.43 -9.32
C PHE A 28 9.23 13.90 -9.32
N GLY A 29 10.03 14.32 -10.30
CA GLY A 29 10.46 15.72 -10.44
C GLY A 29 9.31 16.67 -10.78
N GLU A 30 8.42 16.25 -11.69
CA GLU A 30 7.25 17.03 -12.08
C GLU A 30 6.06 16.86 -11.12
N GLY A 31 6.14 15.92 -10.18
CA GLY A 31 5.03 15.61 -9.26
C GLY A 31 3.83 14.96 -9.96
N PHE A 32 4.05 14.25 -11.06
CA PHE A 32 2.98 13.67 -11.86
C PHE A 32 3.09 12.15 -11.97
N PHE A 33 2.06 11.42 -11.49
CA PHE A 33 1.96 9.97 -11.69
C PHE A 33 1.14 9.68 -12.96
N PRO A 34 1.70 8.97 -13.97
CA PRO A 34 1.05 8.82 -15.28
C PRO A 34 -0.28 8.07 -15.21
N GLN A 35 -1.29 8.58 -15.91
CA GLN A 35 -2.66 8.04 -15.90
C GLN A 35 -2.72 6.59 -16.42
N SER A 36 -1.89 6.24 -17.41
CA SER A 36 -1.81 4.89 -17.98
C SER A 36 -1.44 3.81 -16.94
N PHE A 37 -0.86 4.19 -15.81
CA PHE A 37 -0.47 3.27 -14.73
C PHE A 37 -1.45 3.24 -13.55
N LYS A 38 -2.60 3.95 -13.63
CA LYS A 38 -3.60 4.04 -12.57
C LYS A 38 -4.76 3.04 -12.70
N LEU A 39 -4.84 2.32 -13.81
CA LEU A 39 -5.87 1.30 -14.01
C LEU A 39 -5.52 0.03 -13.23
N ALA A 40 -6.44 -0.41 -12.38
CA ALA A 40 -6.35 -1.66 -11.64
C ALA A 40 -7.28 -2.73 -12.21
N ALA A 41 -6.80 -3.95 -12.38
CA ALA A 41 -7.64 -5.13 -12.61
C ALA A 41 -7.94 -5.79 -11.27
N VAL A 42 -9.18 -5.74 -10.84
CA VAL A 42 -9.64 -6.33 -9.58
C VAL A 42 -10.08 -7.76 -9.82
N THR A 43 -9.42 -8.70 -9.16
CA THR A 43 -9.81 -10.12 -9.18
C THR A 43 -10.43 -10.47 -7.82
N PRO A 44 -11.70 -10.89 -7.77
CA PRO A 44 -12.31 -11.33 -6.52
C PRO A 44 -11.70 -12.66 -6.08
N LEU A 45 -11.21 -12.70 -4.84
CA LEU A 45 -10.65 -13.91 -4.22
C LEU A 45 -11.53 -14.33 -3.04
N LEU A 46 -12.04 -15.57 -3.05
CA LEU A 46 -12.85 -16.09 -1.95
C LEU A 46 -12.04 -16.07 -0.63
N LYS A 47 -12.63 -15.54 0.44
CA LYS A 47 -11.95 -15.37 1.74
C LYS A 47 -11.53 -16.69 2.38
N LYS A 48 -12.35 -17.74 2.22
CA LYS A 48 -12.09 -19.11 2.71
C LYS A 48 -12.73 -20.12 1.77
N ALA A 49 -12.16 -21.30 1.67
CA ALA A 49 -12.78 -22.43 0.98
C ALA A 49 -14.12 -22.78 1.64
N GLY A 50 -15.12 -23.15 0.82
CA GLY A 50 -16.44 -23.57 1.29
C GLY A 50 -17.43 -22.42 1.58
N LEU A 51 -17.04 -21.16 1.43
CA LEU A 51 -18.00 -20.04 1.50
C LEU A 51 -18.88 -19.99 0.26
N ASP A 52 -20.12 -19.51 0.44
CA ASP A 52 -21.07 -19.30 -0.65
C ASP A 52 -20.50 -18.33 -1.68
N GLN A 53 -20.31 -18.81 -2.90
CA GLN A 53 -19.73 -18.07 -4.02
C GLN A 53 -20.70 -17.05 -4.65
N SER A 54 -21.98 -17.13 -4.33
CA SER A 54 -23.00 -16.18 -4.82
C SER A 54 -22.98 -14.85 -4.07
N LEU A 55 -22.36 -14.81 -2.88
CA LEU A 55 -22.33 -13.65 -2.00
C LEU A 55 -21.06 -12.81 -2.21
N PRO A 56 -21.13 -11.57 -2.74
CA PRO A 56 -19.96 -10.71 -2.92
C PRO A 56 -19.20 -10.43 -1.62
N ALA A 57 -19.89 -10.39 -0.48
CA ALA A 57 -19.30 -10.19 0.84
C ALA A 57 -18.28 -11.27 1.23
N ASN A 58 -18.32 -12.46 0.59
CA ASN A 58 -17.39 -13.55 0.83
C ASN A 58 -16.07 -13.40 0.05
N TYR A 59 -15.94 -12.39 -0.78
CA TYR A 59 -14.73 -12.14 -1.58
C TYR A 59 -13.88 -11.01 -1.02
N ARG A 60 -12.56 -11.10 -1.30
CA ARG A 60 -11.62 -10.00 -1.16
C ARG A 60 -11.31 -9.46 -2.55
N PRO A 61 -11.47 -8.15 -2.80
CA PRO A 61 -11.03 -7.55 -4.05
C PRO A 61 -9.50 -7.46 -4.06
N ILE A 62 -8.85 -8.19 -4.96
CA ILE A 62 -7.41 -8.12 -5.15
C ILE A 62 -7.11 -7.25 -6.35
N SER A 63 -6.60 -6.04 -6.09
CA SER A 63 -6.23 -5.08 -7.12
C SER A 63 -4.88 -5.41 -7.73
N ASN A 64 -4.85 -5.69 -9.03
CA ASN A 64 -3.64 -5.93 -9.80
C ASN A 64 -3.33 -4.72 -10.67
N LEU A 65 -2.23 -4.06 -10.38
CA LEU A 65 -1.66 -2.99 -11.18
C LEU A 65 -0.64 -3.56 -12.17
N ASN A 66 -0.34 -2.81 -13.24
CA ASN A 66 0.71 -3.22 -14.17
C ASN A 66 2.11 -3.19 -13.51
N ASN A 67 3.05 -3.90 -14.11
CA ASN A 67 4.40 -4.08 -13.56
C ASN A 67 5.15 -2.76 -13.42
N VAL A 68 5.03 -1.84 -14.39
CA VAL A 68 5.70 -0.53 -14.34
C VAL A 68 5.17 0.30 -13.20
N SER A 69 3.82 0.31 -12.97
CA SER A 69 3.22 0.97 -11.80
C SER A 69 3.82 0.48 -10.50
N LYS A 70 3.90 -0.85 -10.32
CA LYS A 70 4.49 -1.45 -9.11
C LYS A 70 5.96 -1.08 -8.89
N ILE A 71 6.73 -0.94 -9.98
CA ILE A 71 8.14 -0.53 -9.89
C ILE A 71 8.22 0.95 -9.48
N LEU A 72 7.44 1.83 -10.11
CA LEU A 72 7.39 3.25 -9.74
C LEU A 72 6.96 3.43 -8.28
N GLU A 73 5.93 2.70 -7.83
CA GLU A 73 5.50 2.72 -6.43
C GLU A 73 6.61 2.31 -5.47
N ARG A 74 7.35 1.24 -5.78
CA ARG A 74 8.47 0.77 -4.95
C ARG A 74 9.63 1.76 -4.93
N LEU A 75 9.96 2.37 -6.07
CA LEU A 75 10.99 3.41 -6.15
C LEU A 75 10.58 4.63 -5.31
N PHE A 76 9.35 5.11 -5.47
CA PHE A 76 8.84 6.20 -4.67
C PHE A 76 8.85 5.87 -3.18
N LEU A 77 8.37 4.68 -2.80
CA LEU A 77 8.34 4.23 -1.42
C LEU A 77 9.75 4.14 -0.81
N SER A 78 10.75 3.68 -1.56
CA SER A 78 12.14 3.59 -1.05
C SER A 78 12.73 4.96 -0.68
N LEU A 79 12.34 6.01 -1.38
CA LEU A 79 12.75 7.39 -1.08
C LEU A 79 11.93 8.00 0.07
N PHE A 80 10.65 7.69 0.11
CA PHE A 80 9.68 8.30 1.00
C PHE A 80 9.64 7.66 2.40
N GLN A 81 9.80 6.33 2.48
CA GLN A 81 9.61 5.56 3.71
C GLN A 81 10.57 5.97 4.83
N ALA A 82 11.83 6.25 4.49
CA ALA A 82 12.83 6.65 5.47
C ALA A 82 12.43 7.95 6.19
N HIS A 83 11.91 8.93 5.44
CA HIS A 83 11.41 10.18 5.99
C HIS A 83 10.21 9.95 6.91
N VAL A 84 9.20 9.20 6.45
CA VAL A 84 7.97 8.94 7.22
C VAL A 84 8.28 8.20 8.53
N THR A 85 9.11 7.16 8.48
CA THR A 85 9.41 6.35 9.67
C THR A 85 10.32 7.04 10.68
N SER A 86 11.10 8.06 10.26
CA SER A 86 11.91 8.89 11.15
C SER A 86 11.17 10.09 11.73
N CYS A 87 9.99 10.42 11.19
CA CYS A 87 9.21 11.55 11.65
C CYS A 87 8.64 11.31 13.06
N PRO A 88 8.67 12.29 13.98
CA PRO A 88 8.08 12.18 15.31
C PRO A 88 6.57 11.86 15.30
N ALA A 89 5.87 12.22 14.22
CA ALA A 89 4.45 11.91 14.04
C ALA A 89 4.18 10.42 13.72
N PHE A 90 5.23 9.63 13.40
CA PHE A 90 5.09 8.20 13.15
C PHE A 90 4.92 7.43 14.47
N ASN A 91 3.88 6.60 14.54
CA ASN A 91 3.65 5.80 15.75
C ASN A 91 4.68 4.67 15.86
N ASN A 92 5.57 4.75 16.86
CA ASN A 92 6.62 3.77 17.09
C ASN A 92 6.10 2.35 17.41
N LEU A 93 4.85 2.22 17.83
CA LEU A 93 4.21 0.92 18.10
C LEU A 93 3.60 0.28 16.83
N GLN A 94 3.59 0.99 15.70
CA GLN A 94 3.14 0.42 14.44
C GLN A 94 4.13 -0.63 13.96
N SER A 95 3.68 -1.88 13.84
CA SER A 95 4.48 -2.98 13.29
C SER A 95 4.17 -3.27 11.83
N ALA A 96 2.92 -3.06 11.38
CA ALA A 96 2.51 -3.32 10.01
C ALA A 96 3.24 -2.41 9.01
N TYR A 97 3.63 -2.97 7.85
CA TYR A 97 4.32 -2.27 6.76
C TYR A 97 5.63 -1.59 7.16
N ARG A 98 6.28 -2.07 8.20
CA ARG A 98 7.53 -1.55 8.73
C ARG A 98 8.65 -2.58 8.58
N GLN A 99 9.80 -2.16 8.07
CA GLN A 99 10.96 -3.01 7.91
C GLN A 99 11.44 -3.55 9.28
N ARG A 100 11.84 -4.81 9.33
CA ARG A 100 12.28 -5.53 10.54
C ARG A 100 11.20 -5.68 11.63
N HIS A 101 9.93 -5.55 11.27
CA HIS A 101 8.79 -5.81 12.13
C HIS A 101 7.95 -6.93 11.54
N SER A 102 7.34 -7.74 12.40
CA SER A 102 6.47 -8.85 12.02
C SER A 102 5.33 -9.00 13.03
N THR A 103 4.40 -9.88 12.75
CA THR A 103 3.32 -10.24 13.68
C THR A 103 3.90 -10.81 14.98
N GLU A 104 4.94 -11.63 14.88
CA GLU A 104 5.61 -12.24 16.03
C GLU A 104 6.24 -11.18 16.92
N THR A 105 6.98 -10.21 16.34
CA THR A 105 7.60 -9.15 17.13
C THR A 105 6.56 -8.25 17.82
N ALA A 106 5.42 -8.00 17.16
CA ALA A 106 4.30 -7.26 17.76
C ALA A 106 3.68 -8.02 18.94
N LEU A 107 3.46 -9.33 18.78
CA LEU A 107 2.93 -10.19 19.85
C LEU A 107 3.89 -10.28 21.03
N ILE A 108 5.20 -10.49 20.79
CA ILE A 108 6.22 -10.52 21.84
C ILE A 108 6.22 -9.20 22.62
N HIS A 109 6.15 -8.06 21.93
CA HIS A 109 6.08 -6.76 22.59
C HIS A 109 4.85 -6.65 23.50
N THR A 110 3.66 -7.05 23.00
CA THR A 110 2.41 -7.03 23.77
C THR A 110 2.47 -7.96 24.99
N LEU A 111 2.94 -9.19 24.78
CA LEU A 111 3.08 -10.17 25.87
C LEU A 111 4.07 -9.72 26.93
N ASN A 112 5.20 -9.11 26.51
CA ASN A 112 6.18 -8.59 27.47
C ASN A 112 5.58 -7.50 28.39
N HIS A 113 4.69 -6.64 27.86
CA HIS A 113 3.97 -5.67 28.68
C HIS A 113 3.04 -6.34 29.69
N ILE A 114 2.32 -7.39 29.25
CA ILE A 114 1.40 -8.14 30.12
C ILE A 114 2.18 -8.84 31.24
N TYR A 115 3.28 -9.53 30.92
CA TYR A 115 4.10 -10.22 31.92
C TYR A 115 4.75 -9.22 32.90
N THR A 116 5.27 -8.11 32.40
CA THR A 116 5.85 -7.06 33.26
C THR A 116 4.80 -6.47 34.21
N ALA A 117 3.56 -6.34 33.80
CA ALA A 117 2.46 -5.90 34.68
C ALA A 117 2.14 -6.98 35.73
N ALA A 118 2.07 -8.25 35.33
CA ALA A 118 1.82 -9.38 36.23
C ALA A 118 2.91 -9.51 37.31
N ASP A 119 4.18 -9.40 36.93
CA ASP A 119 5.33 -9.42 37.86
C ASP A 119 5.26 -8.29 38.91
N ARG A 120 4.59 -7.20 38.58
CA ARG A 120 4.34 -6.07 39.47
C ARG A 120 3.01 -6.19 40.24
N GLY A 121 2.31 -7.34 40.14
CA GLY A 121 0.99 -7.57 40.75
C GLY A 121 -0.14 -6.70 40.19
N LYS A 122 0.02 -6.18 38.95
CA LYS A 122 -0.99 -5.32 38.30
C LYS A 122 -1.84 -6.14 37.33
N PRO A 123 -3.17 -5.95 37.32
CA PRO A 123 -4.02 -6.55 36.32
C PRO A 123 -3.77 -5.93 34.95
N SER A 124 -3.95 -6.72 33.88
CA SER A 124 -3.86 -6.27 32.50
C SER A 124 -5.18 -6.46 31.78
N LEU A 125 -5.56 -5.49 30.95
CA LEU A 125 -6.70 -5.59 30.05
C LEU A 125 -6.20 -5.42 28.61
N LEU A 126 -6.40 -6.43 27.76
CA LEU A 126 -6.11 -6.38 26.34
C LEU A 126 -7.39 -6.16 25.55
N VAL A 127 -7.49 -5.03 24.85
CA VAL A 127 -8.60 -4.72 23.95
C VAL A 127 -8.09 -4.79 22.50
N SER A 128 -8.69 -5.67 21.68
CA SER A 128 -8.42 -5.78 20.25
C SER A 128 -9.54 -5.10 19.46
N LEU A 129 -9.16 -4.17 18.60
CA LEU A 129 -10.08 -3.45 17.70
C LEU A 129 -9.74 -3.79 16.25
N ASP A 130 -10.76 -4.00 15.43
CA ASP A 130 -10.62 -4.23 14.00
C ASP A 130 -11.41 -3.18 13.20
N LEU A 131 -10.87 -2.78 12.05
CA LEU A 131 -11.48 -1.83 11.14
C LEU A 131 -11.99 -2.54 9.88
N SER A 132 -13.29 -2.47 9.64
CA SER A 132 -13.87 -2.95 8.38
C SER A 132 -13.45 -2.05 7.22
N ALA A 133 -12.99 -2.66 6.12
CA ALA A 133 -12.60 -1.95 4.88
C ALA A 133 -11.62 -0.78 5.12
N ALA A 134 -10.62 -0.98 5.98
CA ALA A 134 -9.71 0.07 6.47
C ALA A 134 -9.07 0.93 5.38
N PHE A 135 -8.73 0.33 4.21
CA PHE A 135 -8.16 1.07 3.09
C PHE A 135 -9.21 1.82 2.27
N ASP A 136 -10.42 1.29 2.17
CA ASP A 136 -11.50 1.87 1.34
C ASP A 136 -12.17 3.08 2.02
N THR A 137 -11.99 3.22 3.33
CA THR A 137 -12.58 4.31 4.13
C THR A 137 -11.64 5.51 4.32
N ILE A 138 -10.44 5.48 3.73
CA ILE A 138 -9.48 6.58 3.85
C ILE A 138 -9.91 7.77 2.97
N ASP A 139 -10.16 8.90 3.60
CA ASP A 139 -10.32 10.18 2.89
C ASP A 139 -8.96 10.67 2.39
N HIS A 140 -8.80 10.76 1.07
CA HIS A 140 -7.55 11.16 0.44
C HIS A 140 -7.18 12.62 0.75
N SER A 141 -8.15 13.52 0.95
CA SER A 141 -7.88 14.92 1.27
C SER A 141 -7.31 15.06 2.68
N ILE A 142 -7.87 14.32 3.64
CA ILE A 142 -7.36 14.25 5.01
C ILE A 142 -5.96 13.61 5.04
N LEU A 143 -5.76 12.53 4.28
CA LEU A 143 -4.44 11.89 4.17
C LEU A 143 -3.37 12.86 3.68
N ILE A 144 -3.62 13.55 2.56
CA ILE A 144 -2.69 14.53 1.99
C ILE A 144 -2.43 15.69 2.97
N SER A 145 -3.46 16.20 3.63
CA SER A 145 -3.31 17.23 4.65
C SER A 145 -2.44 16.77 5.82
N ARG A 146 -2.63 15.56 6.32
CA ARG A 146 -1.78 14.99 7.38
C ARG A 146 -0.35 14.76 6.95
N LEU A 147 -0.11 14.28 5.73
CA LEU A 147 1.23 14.13 5.19
C LEU A 147 1.96 15.47 5.15
N GLN A 148 1.25 16.54 4.81
CA GLN A 148 1.81 17.90 4.79
C GLN A 148 2.05 18.44 6.20
N THR A 149 1.03 18.41 7.07
CA THR A 149 1.08 19.11 8.36
C THR A 149 1.82 18.33 9.45
N SER A 150 1.64 17.01 9.51
CA SER A 150 2.21 16.17 10.55
C SER A 150 3.56 15.58 10.17
N PHE A 151 3.75 15.27 8.88
CA PHE A 151 4.98 14.64 8.38
C PHE A 151 5.90 15.59 7.61
N GLY A 152 5.51 16.86 7.43
CA GLY A 152 6.33 17.88 6.77
C GLY A 152 6.58 17.65 5.28
N ILE A 153 5.74 16.83 4.62
CA ILE A 153 5.89 16.51 3.20
C ILE A 153 5.35 17.65 2.37
N SER A 154 6.16 18.16 1.42
CA SER A 154 5.82 19.32 0.60
C SER A 154 6.39 19.20 -0.82
N GLY A 155 6.17 20.23 -1.64
CA GLY A 155 6.74 20.34 -2.97
C GLY A 155 6.32 19.19 -3.92
N PRO A 156 7.21 18.81 -4.87
CA PRO A 156 6.89 17.79 -5.89
C PRO A 156 6.46 16.45 -5.31
N VAL A 157 7.00 16.08 -4.14
CA VAL A 157 6.65 14.81 -3.46
C VAL A 157 5.17 14.78 -3.08
N LEU A 158 4.66 15.85 -2.46
CA LEU A 158 3.25 15.94 -2.08
C LEU A 158 2.33 16.00 -3.32
N VAL A 159 2.76 16.72 -4.36
CA VAL A 159 2.04 16.81 -5.63
C VAL A 159 1.98 15.44 -6.30
N CYS A 160 3.07 14.68 -6.31
CA CYS A 160 3.13 13.33 -6.84
C CYS A 160 2.19 12.38 -6.10
N LEU A 161 2.16 12.42 -4.76
CA LEU A 161 1.24 11.63 -3.94
C LEU A 161 -0.22 11.97 -4.25
N ARG A 162 -0.54 13.24 -4.37
CA ARG A 162 -1.89 13.69 -4.78
C ARG A 162 -2.23 13.16 -6.16
N SER A 163 -1.33 13.31 -7.12
CA SER A 163 -1.50 12.79 -8.47
C SER A 163 -1.69 11.27 -8.47
N TYR A 164 -0.93 10.53 -7.67
CA TYR A 164 -1.03 9.07 -7.54
C TYR A 164 -2.41 8.61 -7.05
N LEU A 165 -3.01 9.33 -6.11
CA LEU A 165 -4.31 8.98 -5.52
C LEU A 165 -5.50 9.38 -6.41
N LEU A 166 -5.38 10.47 -7.20
CA LEU A 166 -6.46 11.01 -8.02
C LEU A 166 -6.69 10.21 -9.30
N HIS A 167 -7.96 10.19 -9.75
CA HIS A 167 -8.38 9.64 -11.05
C HIS A 167 -7.95 8.18 -11.28
N ARG A 168 -7.93 7.39 -10.23
CA ARG A 168 -7.72 5.94 -10.35
C ARG A 168 -8.97 5.29 -10.89
N THR A 169 -8.76 4.31 -11.77
CA THR A 169 -9.84 3.54 -12.37
C THR A 169 -9.63 2.06 -12.12
N GLN A 170 -10.71 1.29 -12.13
CA GLN A 170 -10.65 -0.15 -11.97
C GLN A 170 -11.63 -0.86 -12.89
N LEU A 171 -11.31 -2.07 -13.23
CA LEU A 171 -12.22 -3.04 -13.85
C LEU A 171 -12.20 -4.33 -13.04
N VAL A 172 -13.32 -5.03 -13.00
CA VAL A 172 -13.40 -6.35 -12.36
C VAL A 172 -13.14 -7.41 -13.40
N LYS A 173 -12.24 -8.35 -13.11
CA LYS A 173 -11.87 -9.45 -13.99
C LYS A 173 -12.20 -10.79 -13.33
N ILE A 174 -13.05 -11.59 -14.00
CA ILE A 174 -13.43 -12.95 -13.58
C ILE A 174 -13.19 -13.89 -14.75
N GLY A 175 -12.16 -14.71 -14.66
CA GLY A 175 -11.75 -15.60 -15.75
C GLY A 175 -11.37 -14.81 -17.02
N SER A 176 -12.06 -15.06 -18.13
CA SER A 176 -11.88 -14.35 -19.39
C SER A 176 -12.74 -13.08 -19.54
N SER A 177 -13.71 -12.88 -18.63
CA SER A 177 -14.64 -11.74 -18.67
C SER A 177 -14.12 -10.57 -17.86
N SER A 178 -14.43 -9.35 -18.32
CA SER A 178 -14.11 -8.12 -17.61
C SER A 178 -15.29 -7.14 -17.67
N SER A 179 -15.47 -6.36 -16.60
CA SER A 179 -16.42 -5.24 -16.58
C SER A 179 -15.92 -4.08 -17.46
N THR A 180 -16.81 -3.13 -17.73
CA THR A 180 -16.42 -1.78 -18.17
C THR A 180 -15.65 -1.05 -17.07
N ILE A 181 -14.89 -0.02 -17.45
CA ILE A 181 -14.13 0.85 -16.53
C ILE A 181 -15.09 1.86 -15.88
#